data_e1d33630e6e5d48df5b4a8e002e1a8eb
#
_entry.id   e1d33630e6e5d48df5b4a8e002e1a8eb
#
_cell.length_a   1.000
_cell.length_b   1.000
_cell.length_c   1.000
_cell.angle_alpha   90.00
_cell.angle_beta   90.00
_cell.angle_gamma   90.00
#
_symmetry.space_group_name_H-M   'P 1'
#
loop_
_entity.id
_entity.type
_entity.pdbx_description
1 polymer ?
#
loop_
_entity_poly.entity_id
_entity_poly.type
_entity_poly.pdbx_seq_one_letter_code
_entity_poly.pdbx_strand_id
1 'polypeptide(L)'
;MNRIIILSVVLMVGCEKNIESDYVSYDCNEVFSFYEESVAPIMSVHCIGCHSESGASGGLALDNFNNTVDGIMNGSVIQRINMDPSNPLFMPLGSEKLSQQQIDIIQNFSELLCQ
;
A
#
# COMPACT_ATOMS: atom_id res chain seq x y z
N MET A 1 6.92 44.20 63.91
CA MET A 1 7.27 42.85 63.51
C MET A 1 6.61 42.56 62.16
N ASN A 2 7.36 42.80 61.09
CA ASN A 2 6.87 42.54 59.72
C ASN A 2 7.11 41.07 59.34
N ARG A 3 6.03 40.33 59.20
CA ARG A 3 6.09 39.01 58.60
C ARG A 3 5.97 39.13 57.10
N ILE A 4 7.08 38.99 56.43
CA ILE A 4 7.14 38.88 54.96
C ILE A 4 6.72 37.45 54.61
N ILE A 5 5.55 37.31 53.98
CA ILE A 5 5.09 36.05 53.40
C ILE A 5 5.69 35.97 52.00
N ILE A 6 6.70 35.13 51.82
CA ILE A 6 7.28 34.84 50.52
C ILE A 6 6.35 33.84 49.86
N LEU A 7 5.56 34.32 48.88
CA LEU A 7 4.71 33.50 48.06
C LEU A 7 5.59 32.81 47.00
N SER A 8 5.89 31.54 47.24
CA SER A 8 6.66 30.73 46.32
C SER A 8 5.76 30.34 45.14
N VAL A 9 5.92 31.02 44.02
CA VAL A 9 5.25 30.66 42.78
C VAL A 9 6.02 29.48 42.17
N VAL A 10 5.47 28.29 42.31
CA VAL A 10 5.96 27.10 41.63
C VAL A 10 5.48 27.18 40.18
N LEU A 11 6.39 27.55 39.27
CA LEU A 11 6.21 27.42 37.84
C LEU A 11 6.22 25.94 37.47
N MET A 12 5.03 25.37 37.29
CA MET A 12 4.86 24.09 36.67
C MET A 12 5.21 24.24 35.18
N VAL A 13 6.46 23.99 34.83
CA VAL A 13 6.86 23.79 33.44
C VAL A 13 6.30 22.42 33.04
N GLY A 14 5.10 22.43 32.49
CA GLY A 14 4.54 21.28 31.81
C GLY A 14 5.39 20.98 30.56
N CYS A 15 6.16 19.89 30.59
CA CYS A 15 6.67 19.32 29.37
C CYS A 15 5.47 18.80 28.57
N GLU A 16 4.95 19.62 27.67
CA GLU A 16 4.17 19.11 26.57
C GLU A 16 5.14 18.29 25.71
N LYS A 17 5.10 16.98 25.89
CA LYS A 17 5.56 16.06 24.86
C LYS A 17 4.63 16.26 23.67
N ASN A 18 4.99 17.17 22.79
CA ASN A 18 4.56 17.09 21.43
C ASN A 18 5.18 15.80 20.88
N ILE A 19 4.45 14.72 21.05
CA ILE A 19 4.55 13.57 20.17
C ILE A 19 3.80 14.04 18.93
N GLU A 20 4.42 14.90 18.18
CA GLU A 20 4.24 14.96 16.76
C GLU A 20 4.79 13.62 16.32
N SER A 21 3.94 12.58 16.43
CA SER A 21 4.16 11.34 15.71
C SER A 21 4.41 11.81 14.29
N ASP A 22 5.57 11.50 13.75
CA ASP A 22 5.80 11.38 12.32
C ASP A 22 4.76 10.37 11.80
N TYR A 23 3.52 10.79 11.77
CA TYR A 23 2.52 10.25 10.92
C TYR A 23 3.02 10.65 9.55
N VAL A 24 3.76 9.77 8.91
CA VAL A 24 3.90 9.83 7.47
C VAL A 24 2.47 9.68 6.96
N SER A 25 1.82 10.81 6.84
CA SER A 25 0.53 10.93 6.17
C SER A 25 0.84 10.54 4.74
N TYR A 26 0.64 9.27 4.40
CA TYR A 26 0.56 8.91 3.00
C TYR A 26 -0.50 9.80 2.40
N ASP A 27 -0.08 10.67 1.53
CA ASP A 27 -1.02 11.39 0.71
C ASP A 27 -1.71 10.34 -0.17
N CYS A 28 -2.96 10.01 0.19
CA CYS A 28 -3.76 9.05 -0.56
C CYS A 28 -3.84 9.42 -2.05
N ASN A 29 -3.63 10.69 -2.37
CA ASN A 29 -3.55 11.18 -3.74
C ASN A 29 -2.26 10.70 -4.43
N GLU A 30 -1.13 10.67 -3.71
CA GLU A 30 0.14 10.21 -4.26
C GLU A 30 0.11 8.69 -4.55
N VAL A 31 -0.44 7.90 -3.66
CA VAL A 31 -0.63 6.45 -3.86
C VAL A 31 -1.56 6.18 -5.03
N PHE A 32 -2.66 6.91 -5.13
CA PHE A 32 -3.60 6.78 -6.24
C PHE A 32 -2.97 7.21 -7.58
N SER A 33 -2.22 8.30 -7.62
CA SER A 33 -1.50 8.74 -8.83
C SER A 33 -0.47 7.70 -9.27
N PHE A 34 0.28 7.12 -8.33
CA PHE A 34 1.22 6.03 -8.64
C PHE A 34 0.51 4.81 -9.24
N TYR A 35 -0.65 4.45 -8.69
CA TYR A 35 -1.47 3.39 -9.24
C TYR A 35 -1.87 3.68 -10.69
N GLU A 36 -2.49 4.83 -10.95
CA GLU A 36 -3.00 5.19 -12.27
C GLU A 36 -1.88 5.26 -13.33
N GLU A 37 -0.73 5.81 -12.96
CA GLU A 37 0.38 6.01 -13.89
C GLU A 37 1.22 4.76 -14.13
N SER A 38 1.37 3.90 -13.12
CA SER A 38 2.35 2.81 -13.16
C SER A 38 1.75 1.42 -13.04
N VAL A 39 0.77 1.23 -12.17
CA VAL A 39 0.21 -0.09 -11.86
C VAL A 39 -0.96 -0.45 -12.78
N ALA A 40 -1.91 0.47 -12.97
CA ALA A 40 -3.10 0.23 -13.78
C ALA A 40 -2.78 -0.20 -15.23
N PRO A 41 -1.77 0.35 -15.91
CA PRO A 41 -1.36 -0.14 -17.23
C PRO A 41 -0.91 -1.60 -17.23
N ILE A 42 -0.18 -2.03 -16.20
CA ILE A 42 0.26 -3.42 -16.06
C ILE A 42 -0.95 -4.35 -15.84
N MET A 43 -1.85 -3.96 -14.94
CA MET A 43 -3.08 -4.70 -14.66
C MET A 43 -3.94 -4.84 -15.93
N SER A 44 -4.10 -3.76 -16.66
CA SER A 44 -4.89 -3.71 -17.90
C SER A 44 -4.39 -4.69 -18.97
N VAL A 45 -3.08 -4.80 -19.14
CA VAL A 45 -2.49 -5.65 -20.18
C VAL A 45 -2.40 -7.12 -19.75
N HIS A 46 -2.09 -7.38 -18.48
CA HIS A 46 -1.68 -8.72 -18.05
C HIS A 46 -2.66 -9.43 -17.10
N CYS A 47 -3.61 -8.73 -16.50
CA CYS A 47 -4.40 -9.30 -15.40
C CYS A 47 -5.91 -9.26 -15.64
N ILE A 48 -6.47 -8.11 -16.04
CA ILE A 48 -7.92 -7.90 -16.05
C ILE A 48 -8.67 -8.73 -17.10
N GLY A 49 -7.99 -9.28 -18.11
CA GLY A 49 -8.61 -10.20 -19.05
C GLY A 49 -9.23 -11.43 -18.38
N CYS A 50 -8.66 -11.87 -17.27
CA CYS A 50 -9.15 -12.97 -16.45
C CYS A 50 -9.64 -12.54 -15.07
N HIS A 51 -9.18 -11.38 -14.58
CA HIS A 51 -9.44 -10.88 -13.23
C HIS A 51 -10.15 -9.53 -13.25
N SER A 52 -11.35 -9.49 -13.77
CA SER A 52 -12.26 -8.35 -13.74
C SER A 52 -13.52 -8.67 -12.95
N GLU A 53 -14.25 -7.66 -12.50
CA GLU A 53 -15.52 -7.85 -11.76
C GLU A 53 -16.54 -8.69 -12.54
N SER A 54 -16.55 -8.58 -13.87
CA SER A 54 -17.46 -9.33 -14.73
C SER A 54 -17.06 -10.80 -14.94
N GLY A 55 -15.82 -11.20 -14.62
CA GLY A 55 -15.28 -12.53 -14.85
C GLY A 55 -14.12 -12.84 -13.93
N ALA A 56 -14.30 -12.65 -12.62
CA ALA A 56 -13.26 -12.80 -11.61
C ALA A 56 -12.79 -14.25 -11.45
N SER A 57 -11.85 -14.69 -12.27
CA SER A 57 -11.22 -16.00 -12.15
C SER A 57 -10.64 -16.19 -10.75
N GLY A 58 -11.02 -17.30 -10.09
CA GLY A 58 -10.62 -17.56 -8.72
C GLY A 58 -11.21 -16.58 -7.68
N GLY A 59 -12.26 -15.82 -8.05
CA GLY A 59 -12.88 -14.83 -7.19
C GLY A 59 -12.08 -13.54 -7.03
N LEU A 60 -11.03 -13.33 -7.86
CA LEU A 60 -10.17 -12.16 -7.79
C LEU A 60 -10.48 -11.20 -8.95
N ALA A 61 -10.78 -9.94 -8.62
CA ALA A 61 -10.85 -8.83 -9.56
C ALA A 61 -9.67 -7.87 -9.34
N LEU A 62 -9.14 -7.29 -10.42
CA LEU A 62 -7.98 -6.38 -10.41
C LEU A 62 -8.19 -5.19 -11.35
N ASP A 63 -9.42 -4.88 -11.70
CA ASP A 63 -9.78 -3.93 -12.75
C ASP A 63 -10.00 -2.49 -12.27
N ASN A 64 -9.82 -2.25 -10.99
CA ASN A 64 -9.82 -0.89 -10.41
C ASN A 64 -8.89 -0.79 -9.21
N PHE A 65 -8.69 0.42 -8.72
CA PHE A 65 -7.81 0.69 -7.58
C PHE A 65 -8.15 -0.16 -6.35
N ASN A 66 -9.42 -0.14 -5.92
CA ASN A 66 -9.84 -0.84 -4.70
C ASN A 66 -9.68 -2.36 -4.83
N ASN A 67 -10.03 -2.93 -5.96
CA ASN A 67 -9.88 -4.35 -6.25
C ASN A 67 -8.41 -4.76 -6.31
N THR A 68 -7.55 -3.91 -6.89
CA THR A 68 -6.10 -4.15 -6.91
C THR A 68 -5.50 -4.08 -5.51
N VAL A 69 -5.89 -3.10 -4.70
CA VAL A 69 -5.48 -3.00 -3.29
C VAL A 69 -5.90 -4.24 -2.52
N ASP A 70 -7.14 -4.67 -2.64
CA ASP A 70 -7.63 -5.89 -1.97
C ASP A 70 -6.86 -7.14 -2.42
N GLY A 71 -6.65 -7.30 -3.72
CA GLY A 71 -5.89 -8.42 -4.28
C GLY A 71 -4.44 -8.47 -3.81
N ILE A 72 -3.82 -7.33 -3.58
CA ILE A 72 -2.44 -7.22 -3.07
C ILE A 72 -2.40 -7.46 -1.56
N MET A 73 -3.29 -6.83 -0.79
CA MET A 73 -3.27 -6.88 0.67
C MET A 73 -3.81 -8.19 1.24
N ASN A 74 -4.89 -8.71 0.66
CA ASN A 74 -5.61 -9.87 1.17
C ASN A 74 -5.50 -11.10 0.25
N GLY A 75 -5.04 -10.92 -0.99
CA GLY A 75 -4.83 -11.99 -1.96
C GLY A 75 -3.38 -12.42 -2.06
N SER A 76 -3.09 -13.18 -3.11
CA SER A 76 -1.76 -13.75 -3.38
C SER A 76 -1.08 -13.14 -4.60
N VAL A 77 -1.44 -11.93 -5.01
CA VAL A 77 -0.93 -11.31 -6.25
C VAL A 77 0.59 -11.26 -6.26
N ILE A 78 1.20 -10.66 -5.24
CA ILE A 78 2.67 -10.53 -5.14
C ILE A 78 3.36 -11.89 -5.15
N GLN A 79 2.83 -12.85 -4.42
CA GLN A 79 3.40 -14.20 -4.38
C GLN A 79 3.39 -14.86 -5.75
N ARG A 80 2.25 -14.80 -6.45
CA ARG A 80 2.05 -15.53 -7.70
C ARG A 80 2.82 -14.96 -8.88
N ILE A 81 2.98 -13.63 -8.97
CA ILE A 81 3.77 -13.01 -10.03
C ILE A 81 5.28 -13.25 -9.87
N ASN A 82 5.72 -13.60 -8.67
CA ASN A 82 7.12 -13.93 -8.37
C ASN A 82 7.47 -15.41 -8.56
N MET A 83 6.47 -16.28 -8.68
CA MET A 83 6.71 -17.72 -8.87
C MET A 83 7.45 -18.04 -10.17
N ASP A 84 8.03 -19.24 -10.22
CA ASP A 84 8.55 -19.80 -11.46
C ASP A 84 7.39 -20.11 -12.41
N PRO A 85 7.51 -19.85 -13.73
CA PRO A 85 6.46 -20.16 -14.70
C PRO A 85 6.03 -21.62 -14.77
N SER A 86 6.84 -22.56 -14.30
CA SER A 86 6.49 -23.98 -14.18
C SER A 86 5.55 -24.28 -13.00
N ASN A 87 5.39 -23.36 -12.05
CA ASN A 87 4.51 -23.53 -10.93
C ASN A 87 3.03 -23.41 -11.38
N PRO A 88 2.15 -24.36 -11.03
CA PRO A 88 0.74 -24.31 -11.43
C PRO A 88 -0.03 -23.12 -10.86
N LEU A 89 0.50 -22.43 -9.86
CA LEU A 89 -0.09 -21.23 -9.25
C LEU A 89 0.52 -19.92 -9.79
N PHE A 90 1.48 -20.04 -10.71
CA PHE A 90 2.11 -18.89 -11.36
C PHE A 90 1.08 -18.01 -12.09
N MET A 91 1.28 -16.71 -12.05
CA MET A 91 0.52 -15.71 -12.80
C MET A 91 1.46 -14.75 -13.55
N PRO A 92 1.08 -14.28 -14.73
CA PRO A 92 -0.16 -14.55 -15.50
C PRO A 92 -0.20 -15.98 -16.09
N LEU A 93 -1.29 -16.70 -15.83
CA LEU A 93 -1.44 -18.09 -16.29
C LEU A 93 -1.47 -18.16 -17.82
N GLY A 94 -0.64 -19.03 -18.40
CA GLY A 94 -0.58 -19.23 -19.83
C GLY A 94 0.11 -18.11 -20.62
N SER A 95 0.77 -17.19 -19.93
CA SER A 95 1.51 -16.07 -20.50
C SER A 95 2.97 -16.06 -20.01
N GLU A 96 3.79 -15.21 -20.62
CA GLU A 96 5.14 -14.97 -20.14
C GLU A 96 5.13 -14.28 -18.78
N LYS A 97 6.18 -14.52 -18.02
CA LYS A 97 6.41 -13.82 -16.75
C LYS A 97 6.54 -12.32 -17.01
N LEU A 98 5.97 -11.51 -16.12
CA LEU A 98 6.20 -10.07 -16.11
C LEU A 98 7.69 -9.76 -16.08
N SER A 99 8.09 -8.67 -16.71
CA SER A 99 9.46 -8.18 -16.57
C SER A 99 9.77 -7.84 -15.12
N GLN A 100 11.04 -7.89 -14.74
CA GLN A 100 11.44 -7.53 -13.38
C GLN A 100 10.99 -6.11 -13.01
N GLN A 101 11.07 -5.18 -13.96
CA GLN A 101 10.60 -3.81 -13.76
C GLN A 101 9.09 -3.75 -13.43
N GLN A 102 8.27 -4.52 -14.12
CA GLN A 102 6.82 -4.58 -13.83
C GLN A 102 6.54 -5.20 -12.46
N ILE A 103 7.26 -6.24 -12.10
CA ILE A 103 7.17 -6.85 -10.77
C ILE A 103 7.56 -5.84 -9.69
N ASP A 104 8.67 -5.11 -9.88
CA ASP A 104 9.16 -4.11 -8.93
C ASP A 104 8.15 -2.97 -8.75
N ILE A 105 7.48 -2.53 -9.81
CA ILE A 105 6.41 -1.51 -9.74
C ILE A 105 5.26 -2.00 -8.84
N ILE A 106 4.80 -3.23 -9.03
CA ILE A 106 3.70 -3.80 -8.23
C ILE A 106 4.14 -4.00 -6.77
N GLN A 107 5.37 -4.43 -6.54
CA GLN A 107 5.94 -4.57 -5.19
C GLN A 107 6.06 -3.22 -4.48
N ASN A 108 6.60 -2.21 -5.15
CA ASN A 108 6.67 -0.85 -4.59
C ASN A 108 5.29 -0.31 -4.23
N PHE A 109 4.29 -0.56 -5.08
CA PHE A 109 2.91 -0.20 -4.76
C PHE A 109 2.42 -0.90 -3.50
N SER A 110 2.69 -2.20 -3.34
CA SER A 110 2.33 -2.94 -2.13
C SER A 110 2.97 -2.38 -0.87
N GLU A 111 4.22 -1.94 -0.96
CA GLU A 111 4.94 -1.31 0.14
C GLU A 111 4.34 0.04 0.54
N LEU A 112 3.86 0.82 -0.44
CA LEU A 112 3.14 2.06 -0.19
C LEU A 112 1.80 1.85 0.53
N LEU A 113 1.16 0.69 0.35
CA LEU A 113 -0.11 0.35 0.99
C LEU A 113 0.05 -0.16 2.42
N CYS A 114 1.21 -0.72 2.76
CA CYS A 114 1.43 -1.43 4.03
C CYS A 114 1.93 -0.53 5.18
N GLN A 115 1.97 0.79 4.98
CA GLN A 115 2.55 1.70 5.97
C GLN A 115 1.50 2.53 6.71
#